data_8231757f4f8ecd44342241598d01fe1f
#
_entry.id   8231757f4f8ecd44342241598d01fe1f
#
_cell.length_a   1.000
_cell.length_b   1.000
_cell.length_c   1.000
_cell.angle_alpha   90.00
_cell.angle_beta   90.00
_cell.angle_gamma   90.00
#
_symmetry.space_group_name_H-M   'P 1'
#
loop_
_entity.id
_entity.type
_entity.pdbx_description
1 polymer ?
#
loop_
_entity_poly.entity_id
_entity_poly.type
_entity_poly.pdbx_seq_one_letter_code
_entity_poly.pdbx_strand_id
1 'polypeptide(L)'
;MNSKKKQMKRRQFLASSAVGIGLAATQSLEASSLLQEKNKSKNADKDKYVSLKDAHKGTLEIDLRIMNQLPGIPQEVRDFYVACREALTGKDADNQIAKVCSEHNVKKLGGPMLGDLTSSSVSIWMHLPTKDAVKVALVSPNGKQAFESQASTNPVVLCEGLRPDTEYEYTVSNSAGDELGAGKFTTAPTELSEKPFRLAFGADFHKIGMYRAELLKLIQNRGARAMFLIGDSAVDGRKNDPGLIKTDYMLRNLSPPVQQLTANVPTSATWDDHDYWGDDVSGTVGHRNRTVEVELLRKMWKMQWNNPQRDLDRAGIYFEAQIGPVHYIALDTRSCRLNDKRGELNSFLGPQQMNWLKETLELSTSQFILISGGTMWTDYISKAKDTWGTWDIEGRETIFGWIDAKKDSQVLLLSGDRHGARGFKIPRPNGKTLYEFEIGTLGGCPGPDPFGEDRSQQLFGLESRSWAFGELTFKLRNGKPDATFRLIDASGKVVQRILT
;
A
#
# COMPACT_ATOMS: atom_id res chain seq x y z
N MET A 1 60.17 53.96 -13.97
CA MET A 1 60.00 52.61 -13.37
C MET A 1 58.57 52.16 -13.18
N ASN A 2 57.55 52.81 -13.76
CA ASN A 2 56.12 52.52 -13.44
C ASN A 2 55.32 51.86 -14.57
N SER A 3 55.88 51.66 -15.77
CA SER A 3 55.12 51.08 -16.88
C SER A 3 55.22 49.53 -16.97
N LYS A 4 56.35 48.93 -16.57
CA LYS A 4 56.55 47.47 -16.60
C LYS A 4 55.78 46.69 -15.52
N LYS A 5 55.53 47.29 -14.35
CA LYS A 5 54.74 46.63 -13.28
C LYS A 5 53.25 46.58 -13.60
N LYS A 6 52.72 47.48 -14.41
CA LYS A 6 51.28 47.49 -14.82
C LYS A 6 50.97 46.41 -15.88
N GLN A 7 51.95 46.11 -16.76
CA GLN A 7 51.77 45.08 -17.80
C GLN A 7 51.85 43.64 -17.23
N MET A 8 52.65 43.42 -16.19
CA MET A 8 52.75 42.12 -15.56
C MET A 8 51.47 41.72 -14.74
N LYS A 9 50.83 42.68 -14.08
CA LYS A 9 49.57 42.46 -13.39
C LYS A 9 48.40 42.19 -14.34
N ARG A 10 48.43 42.76 -15.56
CA ARG A 10 47.37 42.55 -16.56
C ARG A 10 47.46 41.18 -17.23
N ARG A 11 48.69 40.63 -17.43
CA ARG A 11 48.90 39.30 -17.98
C ARG A 11 48.54 38.19 -16.98
N GLN A 12 48.77 38.39 -15.69
CA GLN A 12 48.39 37.43 -14.65
C GLN A 12 46.88 37.43 -14.42
N PHE A 13 46.19 38.55 -14.55
CA PHE A 13 44.75 38.66 -14.45
C PHE A 13 44.02 38.00 -15.62
N LEU A 14 44.56 38.13 -16.83
CA LEU A 14 44.00 37.48 -18.02
C LEU A 14 44.27 35.97 -18.06
N ALA A 15 45.36 35.48 -17.49
CA ALA A 15 45.62 34.05 -17.37
C ALA A 15 44.72 33.38 -16.32
N SER A 16 44.41 34.03 -15.16
CA SER A 16 43.51 33.49 -14.16
C SER A 16 42.05 33.56 -14.59
N SER A 17 41.62 34.53 -15.40
CA SER A 17 40.26 34.59 -15.93
C SER A 17 40.04 33.60 -17.08
N ALA A 18 41.05 33.25 -17.89
CA ALA A 18 40.91 32.23 -18.93
C ALA A 18 40.82 30.79 -18.35
N VAL A 19 41.54 30.51 -17.27
CA VAL A 19 41.44 29.20 -16.58
C VAL A 19 40.10 29.08 -15.82
N GLY A 20 39.60 30.17 -15.23
CA GLY A 20 38.28 30.17 -14.54
C GLY A 20 37.09 30.00 -15.51
N ILE A 21 37.16 30.58 -16.70
CA ILE A 21 36.11 30.43 -17.73
C ILE A 21 36.17 29.01 -18.35
N GLY A 22 37.36 28.43 -18.54
CA GLY A 22 37.50 27.05 -19.04
C GLY A 22 36.96 26.00 -18.08
N LEU A 23 37.18 26.14 -16.75
CA LEU A 23 36.67 25.25 -15.73
C LEU A 23 35.13 25.39 -15.52
N ALA A 24 34.62 26.62 -15.58
CA ALA A 24 33.19 26.85 -15.51
C ALA A 24 32.44 26.35 -16.76
N ALA A 25 33.07 26.44 -17.94
CA ALA A 25 32.49 25.92 -19.19
C ALA A 25 32.48 24.40 -19.24
N THR A 26 33.54 23.72 -18.74
CA THR A 26 33.58 22.25 -18.65
C THR A 26 32.63 21.70 -17.62
N GLN A 27 32.50 22.33 -16.45
CA GLN A 27 31.51 21.95 -15.45
C GLN A 27 30.05 22.18 -15.91
N SER A 28 29.78 23.23 -16.69
CA SER A 28 28.45 23.47 -17.27
C SER A 28 28.13 22.50 -18.41
N LEU A 29 29.14 22.04 -19.18
CA LEU A 29 28.98 21.04 -20.24
C LEU A 29 28.76 19.64 -19.64
N GLU A 30 29.49 19.26 -18.58
CA GLU A 30 29.25 18.02 -17.85
C GLU A 30 27.91 18.00 -17.13
N ALA A 31 27.53 19.11 -16.49
CA ALA A 31 26.18 19.24 -15.88
C ALA A 31 25.06 19.18 -16.93
N SER A 32 25.25 19.79 -18.11
CA SER A 32 24.27 19.74 -19.19
C SER A 32 24.20 18.36 -19.86
N SER A 33 25.35 17.65 -20.00
CA SER A 33 25.36 16.26 -20.49
C SER A 33 24.70 15.28 -19.52
N LEU A 34 24.96 15.42 -18.22
CA LEU A 34 24.30 14.65 -17.16
C LEU A 34 22.79 14.94 -17.07
N LEU A 35 22.38 16.18 -17.30
CA LEU A 35 20.95 16.55 -17.41
C LEU A 35 20.32 16.00 -18.69
N GLN A 36 21.04 15.97 -19.81
CA GLN A 36 20.57 15.36 -21.04
C GLN A 36 20.51 13.83 -20.95
N GLU A 37 21.47 13.18 -20.29
CA GLU A 37 21.42 11.73 -20.03
C GLU A 37 20.28 11.37 -19.05
N LYS A 38 20.10 12.14 -17.96
CA LYS A 38 18.94 11.99 -17.07
C LYS A 38 17.61 12.23 -17.78
N ASN A 39 17.55 13.20 -18.70
CA ASN A 39 16.34 13.45 -19.48
C ASN A 39 16.11 12.38 -20.56
N LYS A 40 17.16 11.81 -21.16
CA LYS A 40 17.04 10.67 -22.07
C LYS A 40 16.59 9.40 -21.35
N SER A 41 17.11 9.10 -20.16
CA SER A 41 16.65 7.98 -19.35
C SER A 41 15.21 8.17 -18.85
N LYS A 42 14.85 9.39 -18.42
CA LYS A 42 13.45 9.73 -18.05
C LYS A 42 12.48 9.65 -19.22
N ASN A 43 12.90 9.94 -20.44
CA ASN A 43 12.05 9.80 -21.64
C ASN A 43 11.97 8.34 -22.12
N ALA A 44 13.03 7.57 -22.05
CA ALA A 44 13.01 6.14 -22.35
C ALA A 44 12.09 5.36 -21.39
N ASP A 45 12.03 5.75 -20.11
CA ASP A 45 11.08 5.18 -19.14
C ASP A 45 9.61 5.63 -19.38
N LYS A 46 9.39 6.85 -19.91
CA LYS A 46 8.04 7.31 -20.26
C LYS A 46 7.39 6.50 -21.36
N ASP A 47 8.16 6.04 -22.32
CA ASP A 47 7.65 5.22 -23.43
C ASP A 47 7.48 3.75 -23.03
N LYS A 48 8.16 3.30 -21.99
CA LYS A 48 8.13 1.91 -21.51
C LYS A 48 6.91 1.60 -20.64
N TYR A 49 6.44 2.57 -19.83
CA TYR A 49 5.40 2.35 -18.83
C TYR A 49 4.19 3.24 -19.03
N VAL A 50 3.00 2.69 -18.76
CA VAL A 50 1.76 3.46 -18.75
C VAL A 50 1.83 4.53 -17.64
N SER A 51 1.45 5.77 -17.96
CA SER A 51 1.36 6.83 -16.96
C SER A 51 0.13 6.65 -16.07
N LEU A 52 0.16 7.19 -14.83
CA LEU A 52 -1.02 7.19 -13.96
C LEU A 52 -2.23 7.84 -14.64
N LYS A 53 -2.04 8.99 -15.31
CA LYS A 53 -3.09 9.69 -16.05
C LYS A 53 -3.73 8.81 -17.14
N ASP A 54 -2.94 7.97 -17.83
CA ASP A 54 -3.47 7.05 -18.83
C ASP A 54 -4.15 5.86 -18.16
N ALA A 55 -3.58 5.31 -17.10
CA ALA A 55 -4.20 4.22 -16.33
C ALA A 55 -5.61 4.60 -15.86
N HIS A 56 -5.80 5.84 -15.44
CA HIS A 56 -7.11 6.37 -15.03
C HIS A 56 -8.15 6.48 -16.17
N LYS A 57 -7.75 6.38 -17.45
CA LYS A 57 -8.72 6.26 -18.54
C LYS A 57 -9.44 4.91 -18.51
N GLY A 58 -8.78 3.89 -17.95
CA GLY A 58 -9.31 2.55 -17.71
C GLY A 58 -9.92 1.93 -18.97
N THR A 59 -9.33 2.13 -20.16
CA THR A 59 -9.72 1.46 -21.38
C THR A 59 -9.07 0.08 -21.48
N LEU A 60 -9.67 -0.84 -22.19
CA LEU A 60 -9.09 -2.17 -22.41
C LEU A 60 -7.67 -2.08 -22.99
N GLU A 61 -7.45 -1.17 -23.95
CA GLU A 61 -6.12 -0.95 -24.54
C GLU A 61 -5.07 -0.61 -23.47
N ILE A 62 -5.41 0.28 -22.54
CA ILE A 62 -4.51 0.69 -21.46
C ILE A 62 -4.25 -0.47 -20.50
N ASP A 63 -5.27 -1.25 -20.14
CA ASP A 63 -5.10 -2.40 -19.26
C ASP A 63 -4.18 -3.46 -19.91
N LEU A 64 -4.34 -3.72 -21.20
CA LEU A 64 -3.43 -4.62 -21.94
C LEU A 64 -1.99 -4.07 -22.01
N ARG A 65 -1.82 -2.75 -22.15
CA ARG A 65 -0.49 -2.13 -22.07
C ARG A 65 0.12 -2.28 -20.69
N ILE A 66 -0.68 -2.18 -19.62
CA ILE A 66 -0.21 -2.44 -18.24
C ILE A 66 0.25 -3.89 -18.10
N MET A 67 -0.52 -4.86 -18.57
CA MET A 67 -0.11 -6.27 -18.58
C MET A 67 1.20 -6.50 -19.36
N ASN A 68 1.41 -5.77 -20.45
CA ASN A 68 2.63 -5.86 -21.28
C ASN A 68 3.87 -5.24 -20.63
N GLN A 69 3.74 -4.51 -19.52
CA GLN A 69 4.91 -3.99 -18.78
C GLN A 69 5.75 -5.13 -18.16
N LEU A 70 5.13 -6.28 -17.89
CA LEU A 70 5.81 -7.47 -17.41
C LEU A 70 6.00 -8.44 -18.58
N PRO A 71 7.24 -8.68 -19.04
CA PRO A 71 7.53 -9.67 -20.07
C PRO A 71 7.08 -11.08 -19.64
N GLY A 72 6.60 -11.85 -20.60
CA GLY A 72 6.29 -13.27 -20.37
C GLY A 72 4.88 -13.57 -19.85
N ILE A 73 3.97 -12.60 -19.80
CA ILE A 73 2.56 -12.92 -19.58
C ILE A 73 2.04 -13.70 -20.82
N PRO A 74 1.53 -14.92 -20.63
CA PRO A 74 1.00 -15.72 -21.74
C PRO A 74 -0.15 -15.04 -22.47
N GLN A 75 -0.33 -15.32 -23.77
CA GLN A 75 -1.43 -14.75 -24.56
C GLN A 75 -2.79 -15.19 -24.02
N GLU A 76 -2.89 -16.42 -23.54
CA GLU A 76 -4.12 -16.99 -22.96
C GLU A 76 -4.61 -16.19 -21.76
N VAL A 77 -3.71 -15.63 -20.96
CA VAL A 77 -4.07 -14.76 -19.80
C VAL A 77 -4.65 -13.44 -20.29
N ARG A 78 -4.11 -12.88 -21.38
CA ARG A 78 -4.65 -11.67 -22.00
C ARG A 78 -6.01 -11.90 -22.60
N ASP A 79 -6.16 -12.99 -23.37
CA ASP A 79 -7.43 -13.36 -24.01
C ASP A 79 -8.51 -13.61 -22.98
N PHE A 80 -8.17 -14.29 -21.88
CA PHE A 80 -9.06 -14.46 -20.74
C PHE A 80 -9.47 -13.12 -20.11
N TYR A 81 -8.52 -12.19 -19.90
CA TYR A 81 -8.84 -10.87 -19.37
C TYR A 81 -9.79 -10.09 -20.28
N VAL A 82 -9.54 -10.11 -21.60
CA VAL A 82 -10.42 -9.48 -22.61
C VAL A 82 -11.83 -10.05 -22.52
N ALA A 83 -11.97 -11.37 -22.52
CA ALA A 83 -13.27 -12.03 -22.42
C ALA A 83 -14.02 -11.69 -21.12
N CYS A 84 -13.32 -11.67 -19.98
CA CYS A 84 -13.89 -11.23 -18.70
C CYS A 84 -14.35 -9.78 -18.75
N ARG A 85 -13.56 -8.90 -19.34
CA ARG A 85 -13.89 -7.49 -19.43
C ARG A 85 -15.13 -7.24 -20.31
N GLU A 86 -15.24 -7.92 -21.43
CA GLU A 86 -16.43 -7.87 -22.31
C GLU A 86 -17.69 -8.41 -21.59
N ALA A 87 -17.54 -9.50 -20.84
CA ALA A 87 -18.61 -10.10 -20.07
C ALA A 87 -19.15 -9.22 -18.94
N LEU A 88 -18.29 -8.41 -18.32
CA LEU A 88 -18.63 -7.59 -17.14
C LEU A 88 -18.97 -6.13 -17.47
N THR A 89 -18.40 -5.54 -18.53
CA THR A 89 -18.59 -4.11 -18.83
C THR A 89 -20.07 -3.76 -19.00
N GLY A 90 -20.54 -2.77 -18.24
CA GLY A 90 -21.95 -2.34 -18.24
C GLY A 90 -22.93 -3.36 -17.65
N LYS A 91 -22.44 -4.41 -17.04
CA LYS A 91 -23.25 -5.52 -16.50
C LYS A 91 -22.71 -5.94 -15.13
N ASP A 92 -23.62 -6.29 -14.24
CA ASP A 92 -23.26 -7.00 -13.01
C ASP A 92 -23.65 -8.48 -13.16
N ALA A 93 -22.84 -9.23 -13.90
CA ALA A 93 -23.18 -10.59 -14.33
C ALA A 93 -22.13 -11.62 -13.92
N ASP A 94 -22.07 -11.95 -12.60
CA ASP A 94 -21.16 -12.98 -12.09
C ASP A 94 -21.37 -14.35 -12.79
N ASN A 95 -22.59 -14.66 -13.23
CA ASN A 95 -22.88 -15.89 -13.99
C ASN A 95 -22.14 -16.00 -15.33
N GLN A 96 -21.82 -14.88 -15.98
CA GLN A 96 -21.07 -14.88 -17.24
C GLN A 96 -19.60 -15.21 -17.00
N ILE A 97 -19.03 -14.83 -15.84
CA ILE A 97 -17.64 -15.11 -15.51
C ILE A 97 -17.40 -16.62 -15.38
N ALA A 98 -18.30 -17.36 -14.76
CA ALA A 98 -18.19 -18.82 -14.67
C ALA A 98 -18.10 -19.47 -16.05
N LYS A 99 -18.89 -18.98 -17.02
CA LYS A 99 -18.86 -19.43 -18.42
C LYS A 99 -17.51 -19.11 -19.08
N VAL A 100 -17.04 -17.86 -18.99
CA VAL A 100 -15.75 -17.44 -19.53
C VAL A 100 -14.61 -18.27 -18.92
N CYS A 101 -14.62 -18.51 -17.61
CA CYS A 101 -13.63 -19.38 -16.95
C CYS A 101 -13.64 -20.80 -17.50
N SER A 102 -14.82 -21.36 -17.76
CA SER A 102 -14.94 -22.70 -18.36
C SER A 102 -14.39 -22.74 -19.79
N GLU A 103 -14.69 -21.74 -20.62
CA GLU A 103 -14.22 -21.62 -22.01
C GLU A 103 -12.69 -21.48 -22.10
N HIS A 104 -12.07 -20.81 -21.11
CA HIS A 104 -10.63 -20.59 -21.02
C HIS A 104 -9.91 -21.60 -20.08
N ASN A 105 -10.61 -22.61 -19.57
CA ASN A 105 -10.07 -23.60 -18.60
C ASN A 105 -9.41 -22.95 -17.37
N VAL A 106 -10.01 -21.86 -16.85
CA VAL A 106 -9.52 -21.15 -15.68
C VAL A 106 -10.22 -21.66 -14.43
N LYS A 107 -9.45 -22.24 -13.50
CA LYS A 107 -9.96 -22.85 -12.25
C LYS A 107 -10.00 -21.88 -11.07
N LYS A 108 -9.32 -20.74 -11.15
CA LYS A 108 -9.33 -19.68 -10.13
C LYS A 108 -9.26 -18.29 -10.76
N LEU A 109 -9.91 -17.33 -10.13
CA LEU A 109 -9.90 -15.91 -10.49
C LEU A 109 -8.91 -15.10 -9.64
N GLY A 110 -8.42 -15.63 -8.52
CA GLY A 110 -7.45 -14.99 -7.65
C GLY A 110 -7.02 -15.88 -6.49
N GLY A 111 -5.91 -15.51 -5.85
CA GLY A 111 -5.32 -16.26 -4.75
C GLY A 111 -4.32 -17.33 -5.20
N PRO A 112 -3.70 -18.04 -4.23
CA PRO A 112 -3.90 -17.85 -2.80
C PRO A 112 -3.41 -16.49 -2.30
N MET A 113 -4.14 -15.90 -1.36
CA MET A 113 -3.75 -14.69 -0.67
C MET A 113 -3.75 -14.95 0.84
N LEU A 114 -2.58 -14.83 1.45
CA LEU A 114 -2.42 -14.90 2.89
C LEU A 114 -2.94 -13.61 3.54
N GLY A 115 -3.56 -13.72 4.71
CA GLY A 115 -4.03 -12.60 5.53
C GLY A 115 -4.24 -12.99 6.97
N ASP A 116 -4.70 -12.05 7.79
CA ASP A 116 -5.05 -12.26 9.20
C ASP A 116 -4.02 -13.10 9.97
N LEU A 117 -2.74 -12.71 9.86
CA LEU A 117 -1.62 -13.39 10.49
C LEU A 117 -1.57 -13.10 11.99
N THR A 118 -1.54 -14.15 12.79
CA THR A 118 -1.25 -14.05 14.23
C THR A 118 -0.02 -14.91 14.60
N SER A 119 0.24 -15.06 15.88
CA SER A 119 1.27 -15.99 16.36
C SER A 119 0.85 -17.46 16.25
N SER A 120 -0.46 -17.74 16.06
CA SER A 120 -0.99 -19.10 16.07
C SER A 120 -1.97 -19.41 14.93
N SER A 121 -2.15 -18.48 14.00
CA SER A 121 -3.08 -18.64 12.86
C SER A 121 -2.67 -17.81 11.65
N VAL A 122 -3.23 -18.20 10.50
CA VAL A 122 -3.24 -17.43 9.25
C VAL A 122 -4.52 -17.77 8.48
N SER A 123 -5.07 -16.82 7.75
CA SER A 123 -6.13 -17.11 6.79
C SER A 123 -5.59 -17.17 5.35
N ILE A 124 -6.19 -18.03 4.53
CA ILE A 124 -5.87 -18.21 3.10
C ILE A 124 -7.14 -18.01 2.30
N TRP A 125 -7.15 -16.96 1.49
CA TRP A 125 -8.26 -16.58 0.63
C TRP A 125 -8.04 -17.04 -0.80
N MET A 126 -9.15 -17.46 -1.44
CA MET A 126 -9.23 -17.75 -2.87
C MET A 126 -10.42 -17.01 -3.51
N HIS A 127 -10.35 -16.79 -4.81
CA HIS A 127 -11.48 -16.38 -5.64
C HIS A 127 -11.69 -17.41 -6.74
N LEU A 128 -12.86 -18.04 -6.75
CA LEU A 128 -13.22 -19.15 -7.62
C LEU A 128 -14.31 -18.75 -8.62
N PRO A 129 -14.36 -19.37 -9.82
CA PRO A 129 -15.42 -19.14 -10.80
C PRO A 129 -16.82 -19.54 -10.32
N THR A 130 -16.89 -20.57 -9.49
CA THR A 130 -18.12 -21.15 -8.94
C THR A 130 -17.95 -21.42 -7.44
N LYS A 131 -19.05 -21.64 -6.74
CA LYS A 131 -19.00 -22.03 -5.33
C LYS A 131 -18.34 -23.40 -5.19
N ASP A 132 -17.23 -23.44 -4.48
CA ASP A 132 -16.50 -24.67 -4.16
C ASP A 132 -15.83 -24.53 -2.79
N ALA A 133 -15.52 -25.65 -2.13
CA ALA A 133 -14.67 -25.72 -0.96
C ALA A 133 -13.23 -25.87 -1.37
N VAL A 134 -12.32 -25.28 -0.60
CA VAL A 134 -10.88 -25.46 -0.81
C VAL A 134 -10.24 -26.14 0.40
N LYS A 135 -9.26 -27.00 0.11
CA LYS A 135 -8.44 -27.68 1.09
C LYS A 135 -7.05 -27.08 1.11
N VAL A 136 -6.53 -26.86 2.30
CA VAL A 136 -5.17 -26.39 2.55
C VAL A 136 -4.38 -27.47 3.26
N ALA A 137 -3.28 -27.90 2.70
CA ALA A 137 -2.29 -28.75 3.34
C ALA A 137 -1.10 -27.89 3.78
N LEU A 138 -0.82 -27.86 5.09
CA LEU A 138 0.34 -27.21 5.67
C LEU A 138 1.44 -28.22 5.99
N VAL A 139 2.68 -27.84 5.73
CA VAL A 139 3.88 -28.58 6.08
C VAL A 139 4.82 -27.69 6.88
N SER A 140 5.34 -28.19 7.98
CA SER A 140 6.35 -27.51 8.80
C SER A 140 7.34 -28.54 9.35
N PRO A 141 8.46 -28.14 9.96
CA PRO A 141 9.36 -29.06 10.66
C PRO A 141 8.68 -29.90 11.74
N ASN A 142 7.52 -29.47 12.21
CA ASN A 142 6.75 -30.11 13.28
C ASN A 142 5.66 -31.09 12.78
N GLY A 143 5.53 -31.26 11.46
CA GLY A 143 4.57 -32.18 10.87
C GLY A 143 3.65 -31.53 9.83
N LYS A 144 2.58 -32.25 9.50
CA LYS A 144 1.58 -31.87 8.51
C LYS A 144 0.24 -31.58 9.18
N GLN A 145 -0.48 -30.60 8.68
CA GLN A 145 -1.84 -30.24 9.10
C GLN A 145 -2.70 -30.01 7.84
N ALA A 146 -4.00 -30.20 7.95
CA ALA A 146 -4.94 -29.97 6.86
C ALA A 146 -6.16 -29.20 7.37
N PHE A 147 -6.63 -28.27 6.55
CA PHE A 147 -7.77 -27.40 6.82
C PHE A 147 -8.68 -27.34 5.60
N GLU A 148 -9.95 -27.00 5.80
CA GLU A 148 -10.93 -26.91 4.70
C GLU A 148 -11.88 -25.73 4.94
N SER A 149 -12.29 -25.05 3.87
CA SER A 149 -13.28 -23.97 3.92
C SER A 149 -14.70 -24.51 3.73
N GLN A 150 -15.69 -23.67 4.03
CA GLN A 150 -17.03 -23.80 3.47
C GLN A 150 -17.01 -23.48 1.96
N ALA A 151 -17.96 -24.07 1.20
CA ALA A 151 -18.12 -23.80 -0.22
C ALA A 151 -18.56 -22.36 -0.49
N SER A 152 -17.78 -21.63 -1.27
CA SER A 152 -18.00 -20.22 -1.61
C SER A 152 -17.33 -19.88 -2.93
N THR A 153 -17.70 -18.78 -3.57
CA THR A 153 -16.92 -18.17 -4.66
C THR A 153 -15.68 -17.43 -4.13
N ASN A 154 -15.70 -17.05 -2.85
CA ASN A 154 -14.56 -16.43 -2.16
C ASN A 154 -14.25 -17.18 -0.86
N PRO A 155 -13.88 -18.47 -0.94
CA PRO A 155 -13.57 -19.24 0.27
C PRO A 155 -12.36 -18.67 1.01
N VAL A 156 -12.44 -18.67 2.33
CA VAL A 156 -11.34 -18.37 3.24
C VAL A 156 -11.14 -19.56 4.15
N VAL A 157 -9.91 -20.07 4.19
CA VAL A 157 -9.51 -21.14 5.11
C VAL A 157 -8.77 -20.51 6.27
N LEU A 158 -9.30 -20.64 7.48
CA LEU A 158 -8.60 -20.26 8.71
C LEU A 158 -7.77 -21.45 9.18
N CYS A 159 -6.46 -21.30 9.19
CA CYS A 159 -5.50 -22.28 9.69
C CYS A 159 -5.08 -21.89 11.10
N GLU A 160 -5.54 -22.63 12.11
CA GLU A 160 -5.32 -22.36 13.53
C GLU A 160 -4.44 -23.42 14.20
N GLY A 161 -4.04 -23.16 15.46
CA GLY A 161 -3.20 -24.09 16.22
C GLY A 161 -1.77 -24.17 15.71
N LEU A 162 -1.32 -23.12 15.03
CA LEU A 162 0.05 -23.03 14.51
C LEU A 162 1.01 -22.64 15.64
N ARG A 163 2.30 -22.97 15.46
CA ARG A 163 3.35 -22.56 16.40
C ARG A 163 3.86 -21.16 16.06
N PRO A 164 4.17 -20.33 17.06
CA PRO A 164 4.75 -19.01 16.85
C PRO A 164 6.12 -19.07 16.15
N ASP A 165 6.48 -17.98 15.44
CA ASP A 165 7.77 -17.79 14.75
C ASP A 165 8.24 -19.00 13.94
N THR A 166 7.28 -19.72 13.32
CA THR A 166 7.50 -20.98 12.60
C THR A 166 7.16 -20.81 11.12
N GLU A 167 8.04 -21.26 10.23
CA GLU A 167 7.81 -21.30 8.78
C GLU A 167 6.91 -22.48 8.42
N TYR A 168 5.93 -22.23 7.57
CA TYR A 168 5.01 -23.20 6.98
C TYR A 168 5.03 -23.08 5.46
N GLU A 169 5.11 -24.20 4.77
CA GLU A 169 4.78 -24.32 3.36
C GLU A 169 3.34 -24.80 3.23
N TYR A 170 2.63 -24.37 2.19
CA TYR A 170 1.26 -24.81 1.98
C TYR A 170 0.93 -25.01 0.51
N THR A 171 -0.05 -25.88 0.27
CA THR A 171 -0.73 -26.07 -1.02
C THR A 171 -2.23 -25.94 -0.84
N VAL A 172 -2.89 -25.36 -1.84
CA VAL A 172 -4.35 -25.20 -1.89
C VAL A 172 -4.87 -26.05 -3.03
N SER A 173 -5.90 -26.86 -2.80
CA SER A 173 -6.61 -27.64 -3.82
C SER A 173 -8.12 -27.40 -3.72
N ASN A 174 -8.83 -27.61 -4.84
CA ASN A 174 -10.28 -27.61 -4.89
C ASN A 174 -10.87 -28.95 -4.39
N SER A 175 -12.20 -29.07 -4.35
CA SER A 175 -12.88 -30.30 -3.93
C SER A 175 -12.58 -31.51 -4.84
N ALA A 176 -12.26 -31.25 -6.12
CA ALA A 176 -11.87 -32.28 -7.09
C ALA A 176 -10.41 -32.74 -6.94
N GLY A 177 -9.60 -32.08 -6.11
CA GLY A 177 -8.19 -32.38 -5.89
C GLY A 177 -7.23 -31.66 -6.85
N ASP A 178 -7.74 -30.73 -7.69
CA ASP A 178 -6.86 -29.90 -8.52
C ASP A 178 -6.10 -28.91 -7.65
N GLU A 179 -4.79 -28.79 -7.84
CA GLU A 179 -3.99 -27.77 -7.20
C GLU A 179 -4.33 -26.38 -7.75
N LEU A 180 -4.68 -25.47 -6.87
CA LEU A 180 -5.00 -24.07 -7.19
C LEU A 180 -3.84 -23.12 -6.92
N GLY A 181 -2.86 -23.53 -6.12
CA GLY A 181 -1.67 -22.74 -5.82
C GLY A 181 -0.98 -23.17 -4.54
N ALA A 182 0.18 -22.57 -4.31
CA ALA A 182 1.04 -22.86 -3.18
C ALA A 182 1.81 -21.63 -2.74
N GLY A 183 2.40 -21.67 -1.55
CA GLY A 183 3.25 -20.61 -1.03
C GLY A 183 3.85 -20.99 0.32
N LYS A 184 4.42 -20.00 0.99
CA LYS A 184 4.95 -20.16 2.34
C LYS A 184 4.77 -18.90 3.17
N PHE A 185 4.78 -19.06 4.48
CA PHE A 185 4.72 -17.94 5.42
C PHE A 185 5.41 -18.33 6.73
N THR A 186 5.65 -17.32 7.56
CA THR A 186 6.10 -17.57 8.93
C THR A 186 5.15 -16.86 9.89
N THR A 187 4.63 -17.56 10.88
CA THR A 187 3.76 -17.01 11.93
C THR A 187 4.47 -15.88 12.69
N ALA A 188 3.69 -14.97 13.26
CA ALA A 188 4.25 -13.94 14.11
C ALA A 188 4.85 -14.51 15.41
N PRO A 189 5.84 -13.88 16.04
CA PRO A 189 6.27 -14.26 17.37
C PRO A 189 5.21 -13.85 18.40
N THR A 190 5.14 -14.51 19.55
CA THR A 190 4.29 -14.09 20.68
C THR A 190 4.81 -12.85 21.36
N GLU A 191 6.14 -12.72 21.44
CA GLU A 191 6.83 -11.64 22.16
C GLU A 191 8.01 -11.14 21.32
N LEU A 192 8.48 -9.95 21.66
CA LEU A 192 9.71 -9.41 21.10
C LEU A 192 10.94 -10.17 21.63
N SER A 193 11.91 -10.32 20.75
CA SER A 193 13.24 -10.82 21.08
C SER A 193 14.30 -9.94 20.43
N GLU A 194 15.57 -10.27 20.56
CA GLU A 194 16.64 -9.61 19.80
C GLU A 194 16.56 -9.90 18.29
N LYS A 195 15.88 -10.98 17.89
CA LYS A 195 15.60 -11.29 16.47
C LYS A 195 14.63 -10.27 15.89
N PRO A 196 14.97 -9.65 14.77
CA PRO A 196 14.09 -8.64 14.16
C PRO A 196 12.78 -9.22 13.65
N PHE A 197 11.66 -8.63 14.05
CA PHE A 197 10.32 -8.84 13.51
C PHE A 197 9.99 -7.68 12.58
N ARG A 198 9.67 -7.94 11.30
CA ARG A 198 9.52 -6.92 10.27
C ARG A 198 8.10 -6.90 9.71
N LEU A 199 7.56 -5.68 9.55
CA LEU A 199 6.33 -5.40 8.84
C LEU A 199 6.62 -4.41 7.71
N ALA A 200 6.08 -4.65 6.52
CA ALA A 200 6.20 -3.75 5.38
C ALA A 200 4.90 -2.99 5.14
N PHE A 201 4.98 -1.79 4.57
CA PHE A 201 3.81 -1.01 4.21
C PHE A 201 4.09 -0.03 3.08
N GLY A 202 3.02 0.42 2.43
CA GLY A 202 3.06 1.47 1.43
C GLY A 202 1.70 1.73 0.83
N ALA A 203 1.59 2.82 0.08
CA ALA A 203 0.38 3.32 -0.54
C ALA A 203 0.62 3.68 -2.00
N ASP A 204 -0.43 4.13 -2.68
CA ASP A 204 -0.41 4.65 -4.06
C ASP A 204 0.19 3.64 -5.05
N PHE A 205 -0.24 2.40 -4.90
CA PHE A 205 0.19 1.29 -5.75
C PHE A 205 -0.40 1.42 -7.15
N HIS A 206 -1.65 1.78 -7.23
CA HIS A 206 -2.46 1.92 -8.45
C HIS A 206 -2.31 0.74 -9.43
N LYS A 207 -2.99 0.77 -10.55
CA LYS A 207 -2.84 -0.23 -11.60
C LYS A 207 -1.40 -0.33 -12.15
N ILE A 208 -0.69 0.80 -12.20
CA ILE A 208 0.67 0.87 -12.77
C ILE A 208 1.72 0.18 -11.92
N GLY A 209 1.50 0.06 -10.60
CA GLY A 209 2.42 -0.63 -9.68
C GLY A 209 2.32 -2.16 -9.72
N MET A 210 1.16 -2.70 -10.10
CA MET A 210 0.87 -4.13 -10.05
C MET A 210 1.81 -5.02 -10.88
N TYR A 211 2.38 -4.47 -11.92
CA TYR A 211 3.29 -5.18 -12.83
C TYR A 211 4.77 -4.81 -12.59
N ARG A 212 5.10 -4.26 -11.41
CA ARG A 212 6.46 -3.93 -10.98
C ARG A 212 7.02 -5.03 -10.09
N ALA A 213 7.66 -6.00 -10.71
CA ALA A 213 8.12 -7.19 -10.03
C ALA A 213 9.22 -6.91 -8.98
N GLU A 214 10.12 -5.97 -9.25
CA GLU A 214 11.33 -5.76 -8.47
C GLU A 214 11.02 -5.33 -7.03
N LEU A 215 10.11 -4.36 -6.87
CA LEU A 215 9.76 -3.82 -5.55
C LEU A 215 9.03 -4.86 -4.70
N LEU A 216 8.04 -5.57 -5.29
CA LEU A 216 7.25 -6.58 -4.59
C LEU A 216 8.12 -7.80 -4.19
N LYS A 217 9.02 -8.23 -5.07
CA LYS A 217 9.99 -9.29 -4.78
C LYS A 217 10.96 -8.87 -3.66
N LEU A 218 11.35 -7.59 -3.64
CA LEU A 218 12.24 -7.07 -2.60
C LEU A 218 11.55 -7.12 -1.22
N ILE A 219 10.27 -6.75 -1.11
CA ILE A 219 9.48 -6.85 0.13
C ILE A 219 9.52 -8.29 0.66
N GLN A 220 9.24 -9.27 -0.18
CA GLN A 220 9.29 -10.68 0.18
C GLN A 220 10.69 -11.10 0.63
N ASN A 221 11.73 -10.76 -0.13
CA ASN A 221 13.11 -11.17 0.15
C ASN A 221 13.67 -10.57 1.44
N ARG A 222 13.09 -9.49 1.95
CA ARG A 222 13.50 -8.89 3.23
C ARG A 222 12.89 -9.60 4.43
N GLY A 223 12.02 -10.59 4.21
CA GLY A 223 11.41 -11.38 5.28
C GLY A 223 10.37 -10.58 6.06
N ALA A 224 9.60 -9.74 5.39
CA ALA A 224 8.43 -9.11 5.98
C ALA A 224 7.42 -10.17 6.40
N ARG A 225 6.93 -10.12 7.64
CA ARG A 225 5.91 -11.04 8.16
C ARG A 225 4.51 -10.68 7.69
N ALA A 226 4.26 -9.41 7.44
CA ALA A 226 3.05 -8.93 6.83
C ALA A 226 3.34 -7.68 5.99
N MET A 227 2.45 -7.41 5.03
CA MET A 227 2.42 -6.22 4.18
C MET A 227 1.09 -5.49 4.37
N PHE A 228 1.15 -4.16 4.56
CA PHE A 228 -0.03 -3.30 4.61
C PHE A 228 -0.07 -2.39 3.38
N LEU A 229 -1.12 -2.52 2.57
CA LEU A 229 -1.43 -1.62 1.48
C LEU A 229 -2.37 -0.54 2.00
N ILE A 230 -1.89 0.71 2.01
CA ILE A 230 -2.55 1.83 2.69
C ILE A 230 -3.18 2.78 1.66
N GLY A 231 -4.17 2.27 0.94
CA GLY A 231 -4.90 3.02 -0.08
C GLY A 231 -4.28 2.96 -1.48
N ASP A 232 -5.13 3.30 -2.44
CA ASP A 232 -4.86 3.31 -3.88
C ASP A 232 -4.24 2.02 -4.41
N SER A 233 -4.92 0.92 -4.07
CA SER A 233 -4.39 -0.44 -4.16
C SER A 233 -4.74 -1.15 -5.45
N ALA A 234 -4.83 -0.48 -6.59
CA ALA A 234 -5.00 -1.14 -7.88
C ALA A 234 -6.39 -1.05 -8.54
N VAL A 235 -7.39 -0.53 -7.90
CA VAL A 235 -8.73 -0.34 -8.43
C VAL A 235 -8.95 1.14 -8.73
N ASP A 236 -9.67 1.45 -9.78
CA ASP A 236 -10.08 2.81 -10.08
C ASP A 236 -11.62 2.87 -10.21
N GLY A 237 -12.27 3.29 -9.13
CA GLY A 237 -13.73 3.35 -9.00
C GLY A 237 -14.43 4.43 -9.84
N ARG A 238 -13.73 5.17 -10.70
CA ARG A 238 -14.26 6.37 -11.40
C ARG A 238 -15.48 6.18 -12.28
N LYS A 239 -15.79 4.95 -12.67
CA LYS A 239 -16.63 4.72 -13.83
C LYS A 239 -18.10 4.52 -13.56
N ASN A 240 -18.57 4.58 -12.31
CA ASN A 240 -19.96 4.24 -11.98
C ASN A 240 -20.43 2.90 -12.60
N ASP A 241 -19.51 1.97 -12.84
CA ASP A 241 -19.72 0.67 -13.45
C ASP A 241 -19.14 -0.43 -12.57
N PRO A 242 -19.98 -1.13 -11.79
CA PRO A 242 -19.51 -2.22 -10.92
C PRO A 242 -18.80 -3.34 -11.67
N GLY A 243 -19.19 -3.59 -12.92
CA GLY A 243 -18.53 -4.58 -13.79
C GLY A 243 -17.08 -4.18 -14.09
N LEU A 244 -16.83 -2.91 -14.40
CA LEU A 244 -15.48 -2.41 -14.63
C LEU A 244 -14.63 -2.43 -13.36
N ILE A 245 -15.20 -2.12 -12.19
CA ILE A 245 -14.50 -2.25 -10.92
C ILE A 245 -14.08 -3.72 -10.67
N LYS A 246 -14.95 -4.67 -10.95
CA LYS A 246 -14.61 -6.12 -10.90
C LYS A 246 -13.47 -6.48 -11.85
N THR A 247 -13.41 -5.88 -13.06
CA THR A 247 -12.29 -6.14 -13.97
C THR A 247 -10.95 -5.60 -13.48
N ASP A 248 -10.96 -4.50 -12.69
CA ASP A 248 -9.75 -3.99 -12.08
C ASP A 248 -9.20 -4.97 -11.02
N TYR A 249 -10.10 -5.57 -10.21
CA TYR A 249 -9.68 -6.66 -9.31
C TYR A 249 -9.15 -7.88 -10.06
N MET A 250 -9.73 -8.22 -11.21
CA MET A 250 -9.20 -9.30 -12.07
C MET A 250 -7.81 -8.96 -12.59
N LEU A 251 -7.60 -7.75 -13.09
CA LEU A 251 -6.29 -7.29 -13.56
C LEU A 251 -5.23 -7.43 -12.44
N ARG A 252 -5.57 -7.03 -11.21
CA ARG A 252 -4.71 -7.23 -10.03
C ARG A 252 -4.43 -8.72 -9.78
N ASN A 253 -5.48 -9.54 -9.78
CA ASN A 253 -5.38 -10.97 -9.47
C ASN A 253 -4.60 -11.75 -10.53
N LEU A 254 -4.57 -11.28 -11.77
CA LEU A 254 -3.78 -11.87 -12.85
C LEU A 254 -2.32 -11.41 -12.89
N SER A 255 -1.95 -10.42 -12.06
CA SER A 255 -0.58 -9.92 -11.96
C SER A 255 0.33 -10.94 -11.26
N PRO A 256 1.32 -11.55 -11.94
CA PRO A 256 2.23 -12.51 -11.32
C PRO A 256 3.01 -11.95 -10.13
N PRO A 257 3.51 -10.69 -10.15
CA PRO A 257 4.18 -10.11 -8.97
C PRO A 257 3.27 -10.00 -7.75
N VAL A 258 2.00 -9.62 -7.95
CA VAL A 258 1.02 -9.54 -6.86
C VAL A 258 0.69 -10.93 -6.32
N GLN A 259 0.45 -11.90 -7.21
CA GLN A 259 0.22 -13.30 -6.80
C GLN A 259 1.40 -13.84 -5.99
N GLN A 260 2.63 -13.59 -6.45
CA GLN A 260 3.85 -14.03 -5.77
C GLN A 260 3.97 -13.39 -4.38
N LEU A 261 3.69 -12.09 -4.25
CA LEU A 261 3.73 -11.41 -2.97
C LEU A 261 2.67 -11.97 -2.03
N THR A 262 1.40 -11.96 -2.44
CA THR A 262 0.27 -12.30 -1.57
C THR A 262 0.21 -13.79 -1.18
N ALA A 263 0.80 -14.66 -1.99
CA ALA A 263 0.94 -16.08 -1.66
C ALA A 263 2.05 -16.35 -0.63
N ASN A 264 2.96 -15.40 -0.37
CA ASN A 264 4.11 -15.62 0.52
C ASN A 264 4.24 -14.59 1.64
N VAL A 265 3.51 -13.49 1.58
CA VAL A 265 3.48 -12.45 2.61
C VAL A 265 2.03 -12.15 2.93
N PRO A 266 1.56 -12.44 4.15
CA PRO A 266 0.24 -12.03 4.61
C PRO A 266 -0.02 -10.56 4.34
N THR A 267 -1.06 -10.26 3.57
CA THR A 267 -1.32 -8.91 3.06
C THR A 267 -2.69 -8.44 3.49
N SER A 268 -2.75 -7.27 4.11
CA SER A 268 -4.00 -6.57 4.43
C SER A 268 -4.03 -5.23 3.71
N ALA A 269 -5.22 -4.74 3.39
CA ALA A 269 -5.39 -3.49 2.66
C ALA A 269 -6.48 -2.61 3.27
N THR A 270 -6.27 -1.31 3.28
CA THR A 270 -7.31 -0.30 3.40
C THR A 270 -7.43 0.46 2.08
N TRP A 271 -8.53 1.12 1.84
CA TRP A 271 -8.70 1.92 0.64
C TRP A 271 -8.36 3.38 0.82
N ASP A 272 -8.20 4.08 -0.31
CA ASP A 272 -8.28 5.52 -0.37
C ASP A 272 -9.24 5.97 -1.48
N ASP A 273 -9.15 7.22 -1.94
CA ASP A 273 -10.13 7.83 -2.84
C ASP A 273 -10.26 7.11 -4.19
N HIS A 274 -9.16 6.69 -4.79
CA HIS A 274 -9.18 5.97 -6.07
C HIS A 274 -9.81 4.58 -5.97
N ASP A 275 -9.54 3.84 -4.90
CA ASP A 275 -10.18 2.55 -4.65
C ASP A 275 -11.68 2.73 -4.37
N TYR A 276 -12.07 3.84 -3.73
CA TYR A 276 -13.44 4.13 -3.35
C TYR A 276 -14.26 4.59 -4.55
N TRP A 277 -14.00 5.79 -5.07
CA TRP A 277 -14.72 6.31 -6.23
C TRP A 277 -13.89 7.21 -7.14
N GLY A 278 -12.63 7.47 -6.83
CA GLY A 278 -11.67 8.30 -7.58
C GLY A 278 -11.37 9.62 -6.90
N ASP A 279 -10.50 10.38 -7.49
CA ASP A 279 -9.79 11.58 -7.05
C ASP A 279 -10.59 12.51 -6.08
N ASP A 280 -10.17 12.58 -4.81
CA ASP A 280 -10.78 13.30 -3.70
C ASP A 280 -12.25 12.92 -3.39
N VAL A 281 -12.74 11.74 -3.80
CA VAL A 281 -14.13 11.33 -3.53
C VAL A 281 -14.22 10.66 -2.16
N SER A 282 -15.29 10.97 -1.44
CA SER A 282 -15.57 10.43 -0.12
C SER A 282 -17.07 10.51 0.22
N GLY A 283 -17.50 9.83 1.26
CA GLY A 283 -18.86 9.96 1.80
C GLY A 283 -19.94 9.29 0.93
N THR A 284 -21.06 9.96 0.75
CA THR A 284 -22.30 9.37 0.25
C THR A 284 -22.46 9.41 -1.26
N VAL A 285 -23.41 8.61 -1.78
CA VAL A 285 -23.89 8.64 -3.17
C VAL A 285 -24.23 10.07 -3.61
N GLY A 286 -23.93 10.38 -4.86
CA GLY A 286 -24.13 11.71 -5.44
C GLY A 286 -22.94 12.66 -5.31
N HIS A 287 -22.00 12.41 -4.43
CA HIS A 287 -20.78 13.21 -4.37
C HIS A 287 -19.98 13.07 -5.67
N ARG A 288 -19.70 14.22 -6.33
CA ARG A 288 -19.02 14.24 -7.64
C ARG A 288 -19.67 13.35 -8.71
N ASN A 289 -21.01 13.28 -8.74
CA ASN A 289 -21.79 12.48 -9.71
C ASN A 289 -21.57 10.98 -9.62
N ARG A 290 -21.25 10.45 -8.44
CA ARG A 290 -21.14 9.01 -8.21
C ARG A 290 -22.52 8.40 -7.96
N THR A 291 -22.80 7.28 -8.61
CA THR A 291 -24.12 6.61 -8.58
C THR A 291 -24.06 5.18 -8.06
N VAL A 292 -22.86 4.58 -7.94
CA VAL A 292 -22.70 3.24 -7.37
C VAL A 292 -22.98 3.33 -5.86
N GLU A 293 -23.76 2.39 -5.35
CA GLU A 293 -24.11 2.35 -3.93
C GLU A 293 -22.87 2.06 -3.06
N VAL A 294 -22.73 2.80 -1.95
CA VAL A 294 -21.59 2.67 -1.01
C VAL A 294 -21.47 1.25 -0.48
N GLU A 295 -22.58 0.62 -0.12
CA GLU A 295 -22.60 -0.74 0.41
C GLU A 295 -22.12 -1.77 -0.62
N LEU A 296 -22.43 -1.56 -1.90
CA LEU A 296 -21.92 -2.42 -2.96
C LEU A 296 -20.38 -2.31 -3.07
N LEU A 297 -19.83 -1.09 -3.01
CA LEU A 297 -18.37 -0.89 -3.03
C LEU A 297 -17.70 -1.54 -1.82
N ARG A 298 -18.26 -1.34 -0.61
CA ARG A 298 -17.75 -1.96 0.62
C ARG A 298 -17.74 -3.49 0.51
N LYS A 299 -18.84 -4.06 0.03
CA LYS A 299 -18.96 -5.50 -0.17
C LYS A 299 -17.96 -6.02 -1.20
N MET A 300 -17.84 -5.35 -2.35
CA MET A 300 -16.87 -5.71 -3.38
C MET A 300 -15.44 -5.67 -2.82
N TRP A 301 -15.07 -4.63 -2.09
CA TRP A 301 -13.76 -4.52 -1.43
C TRP A 301 -13.51 -5.67 -0.47
N LYS A 302 -14.42 -5.89 0.47
CA LYS A 302 -14.31 -6.95 1.48
C LYS A 302 -14.21 -8.35 0.87
N MET A 303 -14.84 -8.59 -0.28
CA MET A 303 -14.74 -9.87 -0.98
C MET A 303 -13.41 -10.08 -1.69
N GLN A 304 -12.68 -9.01 -2.01
CA GLN A 304 -11.46 -9.04 -2.80
C GLN A 304 -10.17 -8.98 -1.98
N TRP A 305 -10.25 -8.75 -0.68
CA TRP A 305 -9.11 -8.71 0.23
C TRP A 305 -9.28 -9.70 1.38
N ASN A 306 -8.16 -10.28 1.81
CA ASN A 306 -8.11 -11.20 2.94
C ASN A 306 -7.81 -10.46 4.25
N ASN A 307 -8.60 -9.42 4.53
CA ASN A 307 -8.46 -8.62 5.74
C ASN A 307 -9.00 -9.38 6.97
N PRO A 308 -8.44 -9.12 8.18
CA PRO A 308 -9.02 -9.59 9.44
C PRO A 308 -10.47 -9.17 9.63
N GLN A 309 -11.20 -9.89 10.47
CA GLN A 309 -12.57 -9.56 10.87
C GLN A 309 -13.49 -9.25 9.67
N ARG A 310 -13.49 -10.15 8.70
CA ARG A 310 -14.24 -9.98 7.44
C ARG A 310 -15.78 -10.03 7.67
N ASP A 311 -16.28 -9.03 8.36
CA ASP A 311 -17.71 -8.79 8.49
C ASP A 311 -18.22 -8.04 7.24
N LEU A 312 -18.93 -8.75 6.36
CA LEU A 312 -19.48 -8.18 5.13
C LEU A 312 -20.56 -7.12 5.37
N ASP A 313 -21.24 -7.19 6.50
CA ASP A 313 -22.36 -6.30 6.83
C ASP A 313 -21.94 -5.07 7.64
N ARG A 314 -20.69 -5.00 8.10
CA ARG A 314 -20.18 -3.81 8.81
C ARG A 314 -20.21 -2.58 7.91
N ALA A 315 -20.75 -1.48 8.42
CA ALA A 315 -20.75 -0.18 7.76
C ALA A 315 -19.35 0.44 7.77
N GLY A 316 -18.51 0.11 6.77
CA GLY A 316 -17.11 0.52 6.64
C GLY A 316 -16.21 -0.67 6.39
N ILE A 317 -14.95 -0.37 6.04
CA ILE A 317 -13.92 -1.40 5.77
C ILE A 317 -12.83 -1.44 6.85
N TYR A 318 -12.99 -0.66 7.93
CA TYR A 318 -12.03 -0.59 9.02
C TYR A 318 -11.97 -1.91 9.81
N PHE A 319 -10.79 -2.23 10.31
CA PHE A 319 -10.53 -3.46 11.07
C PHE A 319 -9.31 -3.31 11.98
N GLU A 320 -9.12 -4.28 12.86
CA GLU A 320 -7.89 -4.43 13.66
C GLU A 320 -7.31 -5.84 13.50
N ALA A 321 -6.01 -5.97 13.79
CA ALA A 321 -5.29 -7.23 13.76
C ALA A 321 -4.22 -7.28 14.85
N GLN A 322 -4.11 -8.41 15.55
CA GLN A 322 -3.02 -8.65 16.50
C GLN A 322 -1.93 -9.49 15.81
N ILE A 323 -0.83 -8.85 15.42
CA ILE A 323 0.28 -9.49 14.71
C ILE A 323 1.46 -9.65 15.68
N GLY A 324 1.39 -10.70 16.48
CA GLY A 324 2.35 -10.90 17.57
C GLY A 324 2.34 -9.71 18.55
N PRO A 325 3.48 -9.05 18.79
CA PRO A 325 3.58 -7.93 19.74
C PRO A 325 3.04 -6.59 19.20
N VAL A 326 2.55 -6.57 17.97
CA VAL A 326 2.08 -5.35 17.29
C VAL A 326 0.57 -5.42 17.07
N HIS A 327 -0.14 -4.38 17.50
CA HIS A 327 -1.55 -4.16 17.20
C HIS A 327 -1.68 -3.24 15.99
N TYR A 328 -2.26 -3.73 14.90
CA TYR A 328 -2.51 -2.98 13.68
C TYR A 328 -3.98 -2.58 13.60
N ILE A 329 -4.24 -1.29 13.37
CA ILE A 329 -5.57 -0.69 13.25
C ILE A 329 -5.65 -0.01 11.88
N ALA A 330 -6.55 -0.48 11.01
CA ALA A 330 -6.80 0.09 9.70
C ALA A 330 -8.10 0.90 9.71
N LEU A 331 -8.05 2.15 9.24
CA LEU A 331 -9.19 3.05 9.21
C LEU A 331 -9.82 3.11 7.82
N ASP A 332 -11.12 3.31 7.78
CA ASP A 332 -11.87 3.72 6.59
C ASP A 332 -11.94 5.25 6.54
N THR A 333 -11.02 5.85 5.82
CA THR A 333 -10.92 7.31 5.71
C THR A 333 -11.76 7.90 4.58
N ARG A 334 -12.61 7.12 3.90
CA ARG A 334 -13.39 7.56 2.74
C ARG A 334 -14.89 7.37 2.89
N SER A 335 -15.36 6.14 3.11
CA SER A 335 -16.79 5.83 3.01
C SER A 335 -17.62 6.29 4.21
N CYS A 336 -16.96 6.55 5.34
CA CYS A 336 -17.62 6.99 6.56
C CYS A 336 -17.69 8.52 6.71
N ARG A 337 -17.09 9.29 5.78
CA ARG A 337 -17.09 10.77 5.85
C ARG A 337 -18.49 11.34 5.71
N LEU A 338 -18.78 12.37 6.49
CA LEU A 338 -20.03 13.14 6.46
C LEU A 338 -19.78 14.44 5.72
N ASN A 339 -19.93 14.43 4.39
CA ASN A 339 -19.57 15.54 3.50
C ASN A 339 -20.30 16.85 3.81
N ASP A 340 -21.55 16.76 4.25
CA ASP A 340 -22.41 17.87 4.67
C ASP A 340 -22.03 18.45 6.05
N LYS A 341 -21.19 17.73 6.80
CA LYS A 341 -20.70 18.13 8.13
C LYS A 341 -19.21 18.41 8.18
N ARG A 342 -18.61 18.64 7.04
CA ARG A 342 -17.17 18.97 6.98
C ARG A 342 -16.83 20.13 7.91
N GLY A 343 -15.83 19.93 8.77
CA GLY A 343 -15.42 20.89 9.79
C GLY A 343 -16.02 20.63 11.17
N GLU A 344 -17.00 19.72 11.29
CA GLU A 344 -17.59 19.32 12.57
C GLU A 344 -16.90 18.06 13.13
N LEU A 345 -16.97 17.91 14.45
CA LEU A 345 -16.48 16.73 15.16
C LEU A 345 -17.13 15.43 14.62
N ASN A 346 -16.35 14.41 14.44
CA ASN A 346 -16.71 13.10 13.86
C ASN A 346 -17.14 13.13 12.38
N SER A 347 -16.84 14.21 11.65
CA SER A 347 -17.19 14.28 10.22
C SER A 347 -16.26 13.46 9.33
N PHE A 348 -15.05 13.14 9.80
CA PHE A 348 -14.05 12.43 9.00
C PHE A 348 -14.21 10.89 9.04
N LEU A 349 -14.33 10.29 10.21
CA LEU A 349 -14.51 8.84 10.38
C LEU A 349 -15.97 8.43 10.60
N GLY A 350 -16.85 9.40 10.84
CA GLY A 350 -18.20 9.13 11.31
C GLY A 350 -18.23 8.66 12.78
N PRO A 351 -19.36 8.84 13.48
CA PRO A 351 -19.45 8.56 14.93
C PRO A 351 -19.25 7.08 15.26
N GLN A 352 -19.69 6.18 14.40
CA GLN A 352 -19.58 4.74 14.65
C GLN A 352 -18.14 4.26 14.65
N GLN A 353 -17.34 4.66 13.65
CA GLN A 353 -15.93 4.31 13.56
C GLN A 353 -15.10 5.00 14.66
N MET A 354 -15.44 6.25 15.01
CA MET A 354 -14.81 6.96 16.12
C MET A 354 -14.98 6.22 17.46
N ASN A 355 -16.21 5.76 17.76
CA ASN A 355 -16.47 4.96 18.96
C ASN A 355 -15.69 3.63 18.95
N TRP A 356 -15.73 2.92 17.84
CA TRP A 356 -14.96 1.68 17.67
C TRP A 356 -13.45 1.90 17.86
N LEU A 357 -12.88 2.96 17.28
CA LEU A 357 -11.45 3.28 17.42
C LEU A 357 -11.08 3.59 18.87
N LYS A 358 -11.96 4.32 19.57
CA LYS A 358 -11.77 4.61 21.00
C LYS A 358 -11.71 3.31 21.81
N GLU A 359 -12.72 2.45 21.68
CA GLU A 359 -12.79 1.17 22.38
C GLU A 359 -11.58 0.27 22.04
N THR A 360 -11.21 0.19 20.76
CA THR A 360 -10.03 -0.57 20.29
C THR A 360 -8.75 -0.08 20.92
N LEU A 361 -8.56 1.25 20.99
CA LEU A 361 -7.39 1.83 21.65
C LEU A 361 -7.41 1.58 23.15
N GLU A 362 -8.55 1.76 23.83
CA GLU A 362 -8.68 1.54 25.28
C GLU A 362 -8.33 0.09 25.65
N LEU A 363 -8.83 -0.88 24.89
CA LEU A 363 -8.61 -2.32 25.13
C LEU A 363 -7.20 -2.80 24.76
N SER A 364 -6.50 -2.11 23.87
CA SER A 364 -5.18 -2.53 23.42
C SER A 364 -4.15 -2.47 24.55
N THR A 365 -3.44 -3.58 24.76
CA THR A 365 -2.30 -3.70 25.70
C THR A 365 -0.96 -3.89 24.98
N SER A 366 -0.95 -3.78 23.65
CA SER A 366 0.24 -4.01 22.84
C SER A 366 1.30 -2.94 23.06
N GLN A 367 2.56 -3.33 23.06
CA GLN A 367 3.70 -2.41 23.17
C GLN A 367 3.80 -1.46 21.98
N PHE A 368 3.39 -1.94 20.80
CA PHE A 368 3.34 -1.15 19.56
C PHE A 368 1.94 -1.17 18.95
N ILE A 369 1.44 0.01 18.63
CA ILE A 369 0.16 0.18 17.95
C ILE A 369 0.43 0.94 16.65
N LEU A 370 0.03 0.35 15.50
CA LEU A 370 0.09 0.99 14.20
C LEU A 370 -1.31 1.41 13.81
N ILE A 371 -1.52 2.69 13.52
CA ILE A 371 -2.81 3.19 13.02
C ILE A 371 -2.60 3.65 11.58
N SER A 372 -3.30 3.06 10.63
CA SER A 372 -3.21 3.39 9.21
C SER A 372 -4.52 3.93 8.65
N GLY A 373 -4.39 4.81 7.68
CA GLY A 373 -5.48 5.28 6.83
C GLY A 373 -4.91 5.85 5.54
N GLY A 374 -5.67 5.83 4.43
CA GLY A 374 -5.19 6.36 3.16
C GLY A 374 -4.72 7.81 3.27
N THR A 375 -5.46 8.63 3.99
CA THR A 375 -5.26 10.07 4.10
C THR A 375 -4.24 10.47 5.19
N MET A 376 -3.43 11.50 4.93
CA MET A 376 -2.44 12.05 5.87
C MET A 376 -3.07 12.66 7.13
N TRP A 377 -2.40 12.44 8.26
CA TRP A 377 -2.75 13.03 9.56
C TRP A 377 -2.28 14.48 9.70
N THR A 378 -1.14 14.82 9.08
CA THR A 378 -0.56 16.16 9.10
C THR A 378 -0.98 17.00 7.90
N ASP A 379 -0.98 18.32 8.04
CA ASP A 379 -1.42 19.29 7.01
C ASP A 379 -0.25 19.99 6.31
N TYR A 380 1.00 19.56 6.54
CA TYR A 380 2.19 20.29 6.13
C TYR A 380 2.43 20.36 4.61
N ILE A 381 1.81 19.50 3.81
CA ILE A 381 2.15 19.36 2.40
C ILE A 381 1.12 19.97 1.46
N SER A 382 -0.17 19.92 1.77
CA SER A 382 -1.21 20.14 0.77
C SER A 382 -2.10 21.33 1.03
N LYS A 383 -1.68 22.31 1.83
CA LYS A 383 -2.55 23.43 2.25
C LYS A 383 -3.92 22.92 2.68
N ALA A 384 -3.91 21.77 3.31
CA ALA A 384 -5.05 21.10 3.88
C ALA A 384 -6.15 20.71 2.86
N LYS A 385 -5.79 20.30 1.64
CA LYS A 385 -6.76 19.95 0.60
C LYS A 385 -7.62 18.75 1.01
N ASP A 386 -6.99 17.64 1.37
CA ASP A 386 -7.66 16.40 1.77
C ASP A 386 -6.96 15.72 2.96
N THR A 387 -6.79 16.48 4.03
CA THR A 387 -6.18 16.04 5.28
C THR A 387 -7.15 16.22 6.42
N TRP A 388 -6.86 15.63 7.55
CA TRP A 388 -7.67 15.75 8.75
C TRP A 388 -7.94 17.20 9.16
N GLY A 389 -6.96 18.11 9.02
CA GLY A 389 -7.07 19.49 9.45
C GLY A 389 -8.12 20.30 8.70
N THR A 390 -8.49 19.92 7.47
CA THR A 390 -9.57 20.56 6.72
C THR A 390 -10.93 19.92 6.90
N TRP A 391 -10.95 18.71 7.42
CA TRP A 391 -12.16 17.93 7.58
C TRP A 391 -12.67 17.92 9.02
N ASP A 392 -11.80 17.58 9.96
CA ASP A 392 -12.18 17.31 11.33
C ASP A 392 -10.96 17.43 12.27
N ILE A 393 -10.51 18.68 12.48
CA ILE A 393 -9.35 18.93 13.34
C ILE A 393 -9.62 18.52 14.79
N GLU A 394 -10.87 18.73 15.27
CA GLU A 394 -11.27 18.36 16.62
C GLU A 394 -11.29 16.84 16.81
N GLY A 395 -11.78 16.10 15.82
CA GLY A 395 -11.77 14.64 15.82
C GLY A 395 -10.34 14.09 15.80
N ARG A 396 -9.45 14.68 15.00
CA ARG A 396 -8.02 14.31 15.01
C ARG A 396 -7.39 14.53 16.39
N GLU A 397 -7.57 15.69 16.99
CA GLU A 397 -7.00 15.99 18.31
C GLU A 397 -7.63 15.12 19.41
N THR A 398 -8.90 14.75 19.26
CA THR A 398 -9.56 13.78 20.14
C THR A 398 -8.87 12.42 20.08
N ILE A 399 -8.59 11.90 18.87
CA ILE A 399 -7.84 10.65 18.68
C ILE A 399 -6.43 10.77 19.27
N PHE A 400 -5.76 11.87 19.02
CA PHE A 400 -4.43 12.11 19.61
C PHE A 400 -4.46 12.15 21.13
N GLY A 401 -5.54 12.66 21.74
CA GLY A 401 -5.77 12.60 23.19
C GLY A 401 -5.90 11.16 23.71
N TRP A 402 -6.60 10.27 22.98
CA TRP A 402 -6.66 8.84 23.34
C TRP A 402 -5.29 8.17 23.21
N ILE A 403 -4.52 8.51 22.18
CA ILE A 403 -3.15 8.02 21.99
C ILE A 403 -2.23 8.53 23.11
N ASP A 404 -2.33 9.78 23.51
CA ASP A 404 -1.54 10.37 24.60
C ASP A 404 -1.80 9.67 25.95
N ALA A 405 -2.98 9.10 26.14
CA ALA A 405 -3.34 8.32 27.33
C ALA A 405 -2.66 6.94 27.37
N LYS A 406 -2.16 6.42 26.23
CA LYS A 406 -1.44 5.13 26.17
C LYS A 406 -0.02 5.27 26.68
N LYS A 407 0.19 5.05 28.00
CA LYS A 407 1.50 5.29 28.66
C LYS A 407 2.54 4.25 28.26
N ASP A 408 2.12 2.99 28.14
CA ASP A 408 3.00 1.82 27.97
C ASP A 408 3.07 1.34 26.50
N SER A 409 2.38 2.03 25.60
CA SER A 409 2.39 1.73 24.16
C SER A 409 3.08 2.84 23.38
N GLN A 410 3.82 2.46 22.34
CA GLN A 410 4.26 3.38 21.29
C GLN A 410 3.29 3.30 20.12
N VAL A 411 2.71 4.45 19.73
CA VAL A 411 1.80 4.54 18.59
C VAL A 411 2.53 5.17 17.41
N LEU A 412 2.40 4.56 16.23
CA LEU A 412 2.93 5.04 14.96
C LEU A 412 1.77 5.21 13.98
N LEU A 413 1.77 6.32 13.23
CA LEU A 413 0.78 6.65 12.23
C LEU A 413 1.32 6.34 10.83
N LEU A 414 0.52 5.65 10.02
CA LEU A 414 0.86 5.29 8.65
C LEU A 414 -0.18 5.90 7.70
N SER A 415 0.28 6.48 6.58
CA SER A 415 -0.60 7.15 5.61
C SER A 415 -0.10 7.05 4.17
N GLY A 416 -0.92 7.52 3.22
CA GLY A 416 -0.68 7.57 1.78
C GLY A 416 -1.21 8.86 1.15
N ASP A 417 -1.81 8.76 -0.06
CA ASP A 417 -2.50 9.81 -0.84
C ASP A 417 -1.58 10.79 -1.61
N ARG A 418 -0.42 11.12 -1.10
CA ARG A 418 0.34 12.28 -1.63
C ARG A 418 1.52 11.89 -2.52
N HIS A 419 1.53 10.69 -3.09
CA HIS A 419 2.45 10.22 -4.14
C HIS A 419 3.92 10.61 -3.90
N GLY A 420 4.43 10.28 -2.73
CA GLY A 420 5.81 10.51 -2.32
C GLY A 420 6.10 9.71 -1.06
N ALA A 421 7.27 9.90 -0.45
CA ALA A 421 7.48 9.38 0.89
C ALA A 421 7.94 10.50 1.81
N ARG A 422 7.30 10.58 2.98
CA ARG A 422 7.54 11.62 3.98
C ARG A 422 7.45 11.04 5.37
N GLY A 423 8.23 11.63 6.29
CA GLY A 423 8.14 11.35 7.70
C GLY A 423 7.93 12.63 8.49
N PHE A 424 7.09 12.58 9.50
CA PHE A 424 6.81 13.70 10.38
C PHE A 424 6.94 13.30 11.84
N LYS A 425 7.34 14.26 12.68
CA LYS A 425 7.25 14.20 14.13
C LYS A 425 6.20 15.19 14.61
N ILE A 426 5.24 14.73 15.35
CA ILE A 426 4.13 15.51 15.88
C ILE A 426 4.32 15.63 17.40
N PRO A 427 4.82 16.77 17.91
CA PRO A 427 4.98 16.99 19.34
C PRO A 427 3.63 16.93 20.06
N ARG A 428 3.58 16.25 21.22
CA ARG A 428 2.36 16.16 22.02
C ARG A 428 2.50 16.92 23.34
N PRO A 429 1.38 17.40 23.92
CA PRO A 429 1.39 18.16 25.18
C PRO A 429 2.01 17.40 26.36
N ASN A 430 1.98 16.08 26.36
CA ASN A 430 2.57 15.21 27.37
C ASN A 430 4.10 15.02 27.23
N GLY A 431 4.75 15.73 26.29
CA GLY A 431 6.17 15.65 25.99
C GLY A 431 6.57 14.46 25.09
N LYS A 432 5.61 13.58 24.71
CA LYS A 432 5.85 12.52 23.73
C LYS A 432 5.86 13.08 22.30
N THR A 433 6.32 12.27 21.37
CA THR A 433 6.28 12.55 19.94
C THR A 433 5.53 11.42 19.25
N LEU A 434 4.52 11.75 18.45
CA LEU A 434 3.96 10.85 17.48
C LEU A 434 4.78 10.93 16.18
N TYR A 435 4.91 9.80 15.51
CA TYR A 435 5.53 9.73 14.20
C TYR A 435 4.49 9.35 13.16
N GLU A 436 4.46 10.10 12.06
CA GLU A 436 3.70 9.75 10.86
C GLU A 436 4.66 9.39 9.74
N PHE A 437 4.40 8.28 9.05
CA PHE A 437 5.10 7.84 7.85
C PHE A 437 4.10 7.73 6.70
N GLU A 438 4.11 8.72 5.80
CA GLU A 438 3.39 8.70 4.53
C GLU A 438 4.29 8.06 3.47
N ILE A 439 3.87 6.93 2.89
CA ILE A 439 4.67 6.14 1.96
C ILE A 439 3.87 5.88 0.69
N GLY A 440 3.58 6.94 -0.05
CA GLY A 440 2.85 6.94 -1.32
C GLY A 440 3.73 6.65 -2.54
N THR A 441 4.62 5.65 -2.47
CA THR A 441 5.65 5.42 -3.48
C THR A 441 5.64 4.04 -4.13
N LEU A 442 4.64 3.18 -3.84
CA LEU A 442 4.61 1.84 -4.42
C LEU A 442 4.41 1.84 -5.94
N GLY A 443 3.64 2.78 -6.48
CA GLY A 443 3.38 2.92 -7.92
C GLY A 443 4.32 3.87 -8.65
N GLY A 444 5.12 4.65 -7.92
CA GLY A 444 5.98 5.68 -8.52
C GLY A 444 5.19 6.80 -9.21
N CYS A 445 4.05 7.15 -8.65
CA CYS A 445 3.13 8.13 -9.21
C CYS A 445 3.68 9.56 -9.10
N PRO A 446 3.29 10.49 -10.02
CA PRO A 446 3.60 11.90 -9.85
C PRO A 446 2.77 12.50 -8.71
N GLY A 447 3.39 13.32 -7.89
CA GLY A 447 2.75 14.00 -6.76
C GLY A 447 3.38 15.35 -6.47
N PRO A 448 2.94 16.04 -5.41
CA PRO A 448 3.47 17.34 -4.99
C PRO A 448 4.94 17.23 -4.53
N ASP A 449 5.56 18.40 -4.30
CA ASP A 449 6.88 18.47 -3.70
C ASP A 449 6.89 17.64 -2.39
N PRO A 450 7.91 16.80 -2.17
CA PRO A 450 8.00 16.00 -0.94
C PRO A 450 8.18 16.85 0.31
N PHE A 451 8.59 18.09 0.17
CA PHE A 451 8.83 19.00 1.28
C PHE A 451 7.72 20.05 1.42
N GLY A 452 7.19 20.19 2.62
CA GLY A 452 6.28 21.26 2.96
C GLY A 452 6.97 22.63 3.12
N GLU A 453 6.17 23.69 3.21
CA GLU A 453 6.66 25.06 3.48
C GLU A 453 7.30 25.13 4.88
N ASP A 454 6.65 24.52 5.90
CA ASP A 454 7.22 24.36 7.25
C ASP A 454 7.85 22.97 7.40
N ARG A 455 9.18 22.94 7.53
CA ARG A 455 9.97 21.72 7.72
C ARG A 455 10.31 21.42 9.19
N SER A 456 9.82 22.21 10.12
CA SER A 456 10.20 22.08 11.54
C SER A 456 9.83 20.70 12.13
N GLN A 457 8.79 20.08 11.63
CA GLN A 457 8.31 18.76 12.04
C GLN A 457 8.57 17.66 11.00
N GLN A 458 9.10 17.99 9.84
CA GLN A 458 9.40 17.02 8.79
C GLN A 458 10.77 16.37 9.02
N LEU A 459 10.81 15.03 9.03
CA LEU A 459 12.01 14.23 9.22
C LEU A 459 12.74 13.96 7.90
N PHE A 460 11.97 13.66 6.85
CA PHE A 460 12.49 13.39 5.51
C PHE A 460 11.43 13.63 4.44
N GLY A 461 11.87 13.73 3.20
CA GLY A 461 11.06 13.69 2.00
C GLY A 461 11.79 12.94 0.89
N LEU A 462 11.06 12.12 0.13
CA LEU A 462 11.50 11.48 -1.10
C LEU A 462 10.57 11.89 -2.23
N GLU A 463 11.14 12.35 -3.33
CA GLU A 463 10.39 12.85 -4.48
C GLU A 463 9.36 11.82 -4.98
N SER A 464 8.23 12.32 -5.46
CA SER A 464 7.28 11.56 -6.26
C SER A 464 7.98 10.92 -7.47
N ARG A 465 7.39 9.89 -8.06
CA ARG A 465 7.99 9.06 -9.12
C ARG A 465 9.17 8.19 -8.66
N SER A 466 9.55 8.24 -7.41
CA SER A 466 10.45 7.26 -6.79
C SER A 466 9.67 6.02 -6.39
N TRP A 467 10.32 4.87 -6.42
CA TRP A 467 9.73 3.62 -5.95
C TRP A 467 10.40 3.21 -4.67
N ALA A 468 9.60 3.10 -3.63
CA ALA A 468 10.05 2.72 -2.30
C ALA A 468 8.89 2.11 -1.49
N PHE A 469 9.23 1.46 -0.41
CA PHE A 469 8.27 1.02 0.61
C PHE A 469 8.81 1.29 2.01
N GLY A 470 7.91 1.38 2.98
CA GLY A 470 8.23 1.48 4.40
C GLY A 470 8.42 0.10 5.01
N GLU A 471 9.43 -0.04 5.86
CA GLU A 471 9.66 -1.21 6.70
C GLU A 471 9.76 -0.77 8.16
N LEU A 472 8.93 -1.33 9.02
CA LEU A 472 9.05 -1.24 10.47
C LEU A 472 9.70 -2.53 11.00
N THR A 473 10.72 -2.36 11.82
CA THR A 473 11.40 -3.48 12.49
C THR A 473 11.25 -3.31 14.00
N PHE A 474 10.72 -4.34 14.62
CA PHE A 474 10.52 -4.43 16.07
C PHE A 474 11.44 -5.48 16.67
N LYS A 475 12.06 -5.17 17.79
CA LYS A 475 12.93 -6.10 18.53
C LYS A 475 13.20 -5.61 19.95
N LEU A 476 13.79 -6.44 20.77
CA LEU A 476 14.45 -5.97 21.99
C LEU A 476 15.84 -5.40 21.63
N ARG A 477 16.15 -4.26 22.20
CA ARG A 477 17.49 -3.67 22.18
C ARG A 477 17.91 -3.42 23.62
N ASN A 478 18.93 -4.12 24.09
CA ASN A 478 19.36 -4.07 25.49
C ASN A 478 18.19 -4.34 26.47
N GLY A 479 17.36 -5.33 26.15
CA GLY A 479 16.19 -5.71 26.96
C GLY A 479 14.98 -4.78 26.88
N LYS A 480 15.03 -3.72 26.07
CA LYS A 480 13.91 -2.77 25.89
C LYS A 480 13.29 -2.88 24.50
N PRO A 481 11.95 -2.75 24.38
CA PRO A 481 11.29 -2.67 23.08
C PRO A 481 11.83 -1.50 22.24
N ASP A 482 12.11 -1.78 20.97
CA ASP A 482 12.67 -0.82 20.00
C ASP A 482 11.96 -0.99 18.67
N ALA A 483 11.51 0.11 18.10
CA ALA A 483 11.01 0.17 16.74
C ALA A 483 11.94 1.00 15.87
N THR A 484 12.18 0.53 14.66
CA THR A 484 12.99 1.25 13.66
C THR A 484 12.24 1.29 12.36
N PHE A 485 11.94 2.49 11.87
CA PHE A 485 11.45 2.72 10.51
C PHE A 485 12.62 2.74 9.52
N ARG A 486 12.40 2.18 8.33
CA ARG A 486 13.28 2.30 7.16
C ARG A 486 12.46 2.59 5.92
N LEU A 487 12.92 3.52 5.09
CA LEU A 487 12.44 3.70 3.73
C LEU A 487 13.43 2.98 2.80
N ILE A 488 12.93 2.07 1.97
CA ILE A 488 13.74 1.20 1.13
C ILE A 488 13.34 1.42 -0.32
N ASP A 489 14.29 1.85 -1.15
CA ASP A 489 14.05 2.06 -2.57
C ASP A 489 14.04 0.75 -3.38
N ALA A 490 13.67 0.84 -4.67
CA ALA A 490 13.58 -0.32 -5.56
C ALA A 490 14.93 -1.03 -5.80
N SER A 491 16.07 -0.38 -5.48
CA SER A 491 17.39 -1.03 -5.53
C SER A 491 17.73 -1.83 -4.26
N GLY A 492 16.88 -1.75 -3.23
CA GLY A 492 17.10 -2.35 -1.91
C GLY A 492 17.93 -1.50 -0.96
N LYS A 493 18.27 -0.27 -1.35
CA LYS A 493 19.00 0.68 -0.51
C LYS A 493 18.07 1.26 0.55
N VAL A 494 18.55 1.30 1.80
CA VAL A 494 17.90 2.05 2.87
C VAL A 494 18.20 3.53 2.67
N VAL A 495 17.22 4.30 2.17
CA VAL A 495 17.38 5.74 1.89
C VAL A 495 17.06 6.61 3.10
N GLN A 496 16.25 6.10 4.04
CA GLN A 496 15.98 6.74 5.34
C GLN A 496 15.92 5.70 6.45
N ARG A 497 16.33 6.11 7.65
CA ARG A 497 16.24 5.30 8.88
C ARG A 497 15.94 6.19 10.07
N ILE A 498 14.84 5.91 10.76
CA ILE A 498 14.39 6.63 11.95
C ILE A 498 14.27 5.62 13.10
N LEU A 499 14.84 5.94 14.24
CA LEU A 499 14.58 5.27 15.51
C LEU A 499 13.39 6.00 16.15
N THR A 500 12.34 5.27 16.41
CA THR A 500 11.10 5.85 16.94
C THR A 500 10.95 5.57 18.44
#